data_b23a512c515277fcc24b786ab1d5fc48
#
_entry.id   b23a512c515277fcc24b786ab1d5fc48
#
_cell.length_a   1.000
_cell.length_b   1.000
_cell.length_c   1.000
_cell.angle_alpha   90.00
_cell.angle_beta   90.00
_cell.angle_gamma   90.00
#
_symmetry.space_group_name_H-M   'P 1'
#
loop_
_entity.id
_entity.type
_entity.pdbx_description
1 polymer ?
#
loop_
_entity_poly.entity_id
_entity_poly.type
_entity_poly.pdbx_seq_one_letter_code
_entity_poly.pdbx_strand_id
1 'polypeptide(L)'
;MKIPSNILHDKQYADKILEITADTMFFVYKDGTCLDFKANTTDFFIKEQDIIGRNIFSYFPVETAREMYAEFTKVRAGDKLSARNYKLILEDDVKYYKCIISKYDEEHFLFQYRDITGRSVVRLKLE
;
A
#
# COMPACT_ATOMS: atom_id res chain seq x y z
N MET A 1 12.93 8.92 -17.30
CA MET A 1 13.88 7.99 -16.68
C MET A 1 13.21 6.68 -16.37
N LYS A 2 13.90 5.60 -16.58
CA LYS A 2 13.31 4.29 -16.36
C LYS A 2 13.67 3.79 -14.97
N ILE A 3 12.64 3.48 -14.18
CA ILE A 3 12.82 2.94 -12.83
C ILE A 3 12.81 1.41 -12.93
N PRO A 4 13.79 0.73 -12.31
CA PRO A 4 13.77 -0.74 -12.30
C PRO A 4 12.53 -1.29 -11.66
N SER A 5 11.96 -2.34 -12.22
CA SER A 5 10.75 -2.95 -11.66
C SER A 5 11.00 -3.63 -10.32
N ASN A 6 12.26 -3.83 -9.95
CA ASN A 6 12.61 -4.51 -8.69
C ASN A 6 13.12 -3.55 -7.63
N ILE A 7 12.70 -2.29 -7.68
CA ILE A 7 13.20 -1.27 -6.75
C ILE A 7 12.98 -1.62 -5.27
N LEU A 8 11.89 -2.32 -4.97
CA LEU A 8 11.60 -2.71 -3.58
C LEU A 8 12.54 -3.80 -3.06
N HIS A 9 13.35 -4.36 -3.93
CA HIS A 9 14.38 -5.34 -3.55
C HIS A 9 15.76 -4.73 -3.50
N ASP A 10 15.87 -3.43 -3.78
CA ASP A 10 17.12 -2.70 -3.64
C ASP A 10 17.45 -2.55 -2.16
N LYS A 11 18.65 -2.96 -1.78
CA LYS A 11 19.03 -2.99 -0.37
C LYS A 11 19.00 -1.61 0.29
N GLN A 12 19.51 -0.58 -0.40
CA GLN A 12 19.53 0.76 0.17
C GLN A 12 18.14 1.30 0.39
N TYR A 13 17.27 1.06 -0.57
CA TYR A 13 15.89 1.52 -0.47
C TYR A 13 15.15 0.76 0.62
N ALA A 14 15.33 -0.55 0.66
CA ALA A 14 14.70 -1.40 1.67
C ALA A 14 15.13 -1.01 3.08
N ASP A 15 16.40 -0.66 3.28
CA ASP A 15 16.90 -0.25 4.60
C ASP A 15 16.21 1.02 5.09
N LYS A 16 15.94 1.96 4.19
CA LYS A 16 15.19 3.17 4.55
C LYS A 16 13.75 2.87 4.93
N ILE A 17 13.15 1.92 4.24
CA ILE A 17 11.74 1.55 4.46
C ILE A 17 11.58 0.72 5.71
N LEU A 18 12.61 -0.03 6.12
CA LEU A 18 12.52 -0.89 7.30
C LEU A 18 12.21 -0.12 8.58
N GLU A 19 12.45 1.18 8.60
CA GLU A 19 12.04 2.01 9.73
C GLU A 19 10.51 2.08 9.84
N ILE A 20 9.83 1.83 8.73
CA ILE A 20 8.37 1.80 8.66
C ILE A 20 7.98 0.33 8.54
N THR A 21 7.69 -0.33 9.64
CA THR A 21 7.36 -1.75 9.65
C THR A 21 6.13 -2.05 8.81
N ALA A 22 6.32 -2.23 7.52
CA ALA A 22 5.24 -2.60 6.60
C ALA A 22 5.32 -4.09 6.31
N ASP A 23 4.15 -4.74 6.25
CA ASP A 23 4.07 -6.16 5.89
C ASP A 23 4.12 -6.34 4.38
N THR A 24 3.59 -5.36 3.65
CA THR A 24 3.49 -5.44 2.20
C THR A 24 3.70 -4.05 1.61
N MET A 25 4.44 -3.99 0.51
CA MET A 25 4.75 -2.74 -0.16
C MET A 25 4.50 -2.86 -1.66
N PHE A 26 3.94 -1.79 -2.24
CA PHE A 26 3.75 -1.68 -3.68
C PHE A 26 4.46 -0.44 -4.19
N PHE A 27 5.22 -0.58 -5.25
CA PHE A 27 5.82 0.54 -5.95
C PHE A 27 4.92 0.86 -7.14
N VAL A 28 4.36 2.07 -7.15
CA VAL A 28 3.22 2.40 -8.01
C VAL A 28 3.54 3.60 -8.89
N TYR A 29 3.20 3.51 -10.17
CA TYR A 29 3.31 4.64 -11.08
C TYR A 29 2.18 5.63 -10.81
N LYS A 30 2.34 6.86 -11.26
CA LYS A 30 1.39 7.95 -10.98
C LYS A 30 -0.03 7.68 -11.47
N ASP A 31 -0.22 6.74 -12.38
CA ASP A 31 -1.56 6.36 -12.86
C ASP A 31 -2.18 5.22 -12.07
N GLY A 32 -1.46 4.70 -11.06
CA GLY A 32 -1.96 3.59 -10.24
C GLY A 32 -1.43 2.22 -10.65
N THR A 33 -0.65 2.14 -11.71
CA THR A 33 -0.10 0.86 -12.16
C THR A 33 0.96 0.37 -11.17
N CYS A 34 0.83 -0.87 -10.72
CA CYS A 34 1.81 -1.47 -9.83
C CYS A 34 3.01 -1.96 -10.62
N LEU A 35 4.20 -1.45 -10.28
CA LEU A 35 5.43 -1.79 -10.98
C LEU A 35 6.25 -2.82 -10.22
N ASP A 36 6.13 -2.86 -8.90
CA ASP A 36 6.86 -3.81 -8.08
C ASP A 36 6.09 -4.07 -6.80
N PHE A 37 6.36 -5.20 -6.17
CA PHE A 37 5.62 -5.66 -5.01
C PHE A 37 6.56 -6.44 -4.10
N LYS A 38 6.47 -6.21 -2.80
CA LYS A 38 7.22 -6.96 -1.82
C LYS A 38 6.34 -7.21 -0.62
N ALA A 39 6.22 -8.47 -0.22
CA ALA A 39 5.48 -8.86 0.97
C ALA A 39 6.40 -9.55 1.96
N ASN A 40 6.30 -9.17 3.22
CA ASN A 40 7.04 -9.82 4.30
C ASN A 40 6.28 -11.01 4.86
N THR A 41 5.02 -11.16 4.46
CA THR A 41 4.19 -12.30 4.84
C THR A 41 3.59 -12.93 3.59
N THR A 42 3.14 -14.16 3.70
CA THR A 42 2.48 -14.85 2.60
C THR A 42 0.95 -14.73 2.64
N ASP A 43 0.44 -14.02 3.63
CA ASP A 43 -1.02 -13.96 3.87
C ASP A 43 -1.71 -12.77 3.24
N PHE A 44 -1.00 -11.90 2.54
CA PHE A 44 -1.66 -10.78 1.92
C PHE A 44 -2.59 -11.30 0.82
N PHE A 45 -3.77 -10.69 0.70
CA PHE A 45 -4.81 -11.17 -0.20
C PHE A 45 -4.50 -10.93 -1.69
N ILE A 46 -3.50 -10.10 -1.99
CA ILE A 46 -3.07 -9.84 -3.37
C ILE A 46 -1.73 -10.53 -3.57
N LYS A 47 -1.58 -11.26 -4.68
CA LYS A 47 -0.34 -11.94 -5.01
C LYS A 47 0.45 -11.17 -6.05
N GLU A 48 1.77 -11.27 -6.00
CA GLU A 48 2.66 -10.56 -6.90
C GLU A 48 2.33 -10.80 -8.37
N GLN A 49 2.13 -12.07 -8.75
CA GLN A 49 1.86 -12.41 -10.14
C GLN A 49 0.54 -11.85 -10.65
N ASP A 50 -0.37 -11.47 -9.75
CA ASP A 50 -1.67 -10.96 -10.13
C ASP A 50 -1.69 -9.43 -10.23
N ILE A 51 -0.76 -8.75 -9.54
CA ILE A 51 -0.82 -7.29 -9.41
C ILE A 51 0.18 -6.56 -10.30
N ILE A 52 1.33 -7.16 -10.60
CA ILE A 52 2.36 -6.48 -11.38
C ILE A 52 1.82 -6.11 -12.76
N GLY A 53 1.96 -4.84 -13.13
CA GLY A 53 1.47 -4.32 -14.39
C GLY A 53 0.01 -3.94 -14.39
N ARG A 54 -0.70 -4.10 -13.27
CA ARG A 54 -2.12 -3.80 -13.16
C ARG A 54 -2.36 -2.65 -12.20
N ASN A 55 -3.57 -2.09 -12.26
CA ASN A 55 -3.92 -0.96 -11.42
C ASN A 55 -4.19 -1.44 -9.99
N ILE A 56 -3.48 -0.86 -9.02
CA ILE A 56 -3.57 -1.28 -7.62
C ILE A 56 -5.00 -1.13 -7.08
N PHE A 57 -5.73 -0.10 -7.50
CA PHE A 57 -7.06 0.17 -6.95
C PHE A 57 -8.10 -0.86 -7.38
N SER A 58 -7.85 -1.60 -8.45
CA SER A 58 -8.80 -2.60 -8.94
C SER A 58 -8.84 -3.85 -8.06
N TYR A 59 -7.91 -3.99 -7.12
CA TYR A 59 -7.81 -5.18 -6.27
C TYR A 59 -8.40 -4.99 -4.88
N PHE A 60 -8.98 -3.83 -4.61
CA PHE A 60 -9.58 -3.53 -3.31
C PHE A 60 -11.09 -3.39 -3.45
N PRO A 61 -11.84 -3.62 -2.35
CA PRO A 61 -13.27 -3.33 -2.37
C PRO A 61 -13.53 -1.89 -2.82
N VAL A 62 -14.62 -1.67 -3.52
CA VAL A 62 -14.91 -0.39 -4.17
C VAL A 62 -14.80 0.79 -3.20
N GLU A 63 -15.38 0.65 -2.01
CA GLU A 63 -15.35 1.74 -1.02
C GLU A 63 -13.92 2.04 -0.57
N THR A 64 -13.14 1.01 -0.29
CA THR A 64 -11.75 1.16 0.12
C THR A 64 -10.93 1.78 -0.99
N ALA A 65 -11.11 1.29 -2.22
CA ALA A 65 -10.39 1.80 -3.39
C ALA A 65 -10.65 3.29 -3.58
N ARG A 66 -11.90 3.72 -3.39
CA ARG A 66 -12.28 5.11 -3.53
C ARG A 66 -11.57 5.98 -2.50
N GLU A 67 -11.54 5.54 -1.25
CA GLU A 67 -10.85 6.27 -0.18
C GLU A 67 -9.35 6.31 -0.39
N MET A 68 -8.76 5.20 -0.82
CA MET A 68 -7.34 5.14 -1.13
C MET A 68 -6.98 6.07 -2.27
N TYR A 69 -7.82 6.11 -3.30
CA TYR A 69 -7.57 6.97 -4.46
C TYR A 69 -7.60 8.44 -4.06
N ALA A 70 -8.52 8.82 -3.16
CA ALA A 70 -8.58 10.19 -2.67
C ALA A 70 -7.30 10.56 -1.94
N GLU A 71 -6.77 9.66 -1.11
CA GLU A 71 -5.51 9.90 -0.41
C GLU A 71 -4.33 9.95 -1.38
N PHE A 72 -4.33 9.08 -2.37
CA PHE A 72 -3.30 9.08 -3.42
C PHE A 72 -3.29 10.42 -4.16
N THR A 73 -4.46 10.94 -4.45
CA THR A 73 -4.59 12.24 -5.13
C THR A 73 -3.96 13.37 -4.31
N LYS A 74 -4.14 13.34 -2.99
CA LYS A 74 -3.53 14.34 -2.11
C LYS A 74 -2.00 14.28 -2.16
N VAL A 75 -1.44 13.08 -2.15
CA VAL A 75 0.01 12.91 -2.22
C VAL A 75 0.54 13.34 -3.57
N ARG A 76 -0.18 13.03 -4.65
CA ARG A 76 0.20 13.49 -5.99
C ARG A 76 0.16 15.01 -6.09
N ALA A 77 -0.75 15.65 -5.35
CA ALA A 77 -0.90 17.10 -5.37
C ALA A 77 0.11 17.82 -4.51
N GLY A 78 0.91 17.12 -3.73
CA GLY A 78 1.98 17.75 -2.97
C GLY A 78 2.10 17.35 -1.51
N ASP A 79 1.15 16.62 -0.95
CA ASP A 79 1.28 16.14 0.43
C ASP A 79 2.48 15.20 0.52
N LYS A 80 3.21 15.26 1.63
CA LYS A 80 4.39 14.42 1.78
C LYS A 80 4.02 12.95 1.88
N LEU A 81 2.96 12.66 2.62
CA LEU A 81 2.45 11.30 2.75
C LEU A 81 1.01 11.33 3.24
N SER A 82 0.35 10.21 3.12
CA SER A 82 -0.97 9.98 3.69
C SER A 82 -0.91 8.68 4.48
N ALA A 83 -1.48 8.68 5.67
CA ALA A 83 -1.54 7.48 6.50
C ALA A 83 -2.98 7.30 6.98
N ARG A 84 -3.61 6.20 6.60
CA ARG A 84 -4.99 5.92 6.98
C ARG A 84 -5.19 4.44 7.27
N ASN A 85 -6.16 4.17 8.15
CA ASN A 85 -6.55 2.82 8.46
C ASN A 85 -7.78 2.46 7.64
N TYR A 86 -7.79 1.24 7.11
CA TYR A 86 -8.89 0.76 6.29
C TYR A 86 -9.39 -0.57 6.82
N LYS A 87 -10.70 -0.72 6.79
CA LYS A 87 -11.35 -2.00 7.08
C LYS A 87 -11.62 -2.70 5.76
N LEU A 88 -11.08 -3.90 5.59
CA LEU A 88 -11.31 -4.70 4.40
C LEU A 88 -12.22 -5.87 4.74
N ILE A 89 -13.37 -5.90 4.08
CA ILE A 89 -14.28 -7.03 4.20
C ILE A 89 -13.95 -7.97 3.05
N LEU A 90 -13.25 -9.03 3.38
CA LEU A 90 -12.85 -10.05 2.43
C LEU A 90 -13.86 -11.20 2.49
N GLU A 91 -13.81 -12.08 1.50
CA GLU A 91 -14.81 -13.15 1.37
C GLU A 91 -15.03 -13.93 2.66
N ASP A 92 -13.95 -14.32 3.32
CA ASP A 92 -14.02 -15.15 4.53
C ASP A 92 -13.54 -14.44 5.79
N ASP A 93 -13.23 -13.15 5.71
CA ASP A 93 -12.57 -12.51 6.83
C ASP A 93 -12.74 -11.00 6.80
N VAL A 94 -12.51 -10.38 7.96
CA VAL A 94 -12.45 -8.92 8.08
C VAL A 94 -11.07 -8.57 8.60
N LYS A 95 -10.37 -7.71 7.87
CA LYS A 95 -9.04 -7.28 8.25
C LYS A 95 -8.95 -5.77 8.29
N TYR A 96 -8.06 -5.28 9.14
CA TYR A 96 -7.79 -3.86 9.27
C TYR A 96 -6.34 -3.62 8.87
N TYR A 97 -6.14 -2.67 7.96
CA TYR A 97 -4.80 -2.34 7.47
C TYR A 97 -4.54 -0.86 7.65
N LYS A 98 -3.32 -0.56 8.04
CA LYS A 98 -2.80 0.79 7.94
C LYS A 98 -2.12 0.91 6.59
N CYS A 99 -2.52 1.91 5.82
CA CYS A 99 -1.90 2.19 4.51
C CYS A 99 -1.18 3.52 4.58
N ILE A 100 0.08 3.52 4.21
CA ILE A 100 0.87 4.74 4.09
C ILE A 100 1.23 4.92 2.63
N ILE A 101 0.80 6.04 2.05
CA ILE A 101 1.13 6.40 0.68
C ILE A 101 2.14 7.53 0.75
N SER A 102 3.27 7.36 0.10
CA SER A 102 4.31 8.39 0.06
C SER A 102 4.83 8.56 -1.35
N LYS A 103 5.40 9.73 -1.61
CA LYS A 103 5.96 10.05 -2.90
C LYS A 103 7.41 9.57 -2.97
N TYR A 104 7.75 8.84 -4.01
CA TYR A 104 9.12 8.44 -4.27
C TYR A 104 9.82 9.48 -5.17
N ASP A 105 9.18 9.82 -6.28
CA ASP A 105 9.59 10.92 -7.16
C ASP A 105 8.34 11.46 -7.85
N GLU A 106 8.50 12.32 -8.84
CA GLU A 106 7.37 12.99 -9.48
C GLU A 106 6.40 12.02 -10.16
N GLU A 107 6.87 10.81 -10.50
CA GLU A 107 6.06 9.85 -11.24
C GLU A 107 5.79 8.56 -10.49
N HIS A 108 6.43 8.36 -9.34
CA HIS A 108 6.37 7.09 -8.63
C HIS A 108 6.01 7.28 -7.16
N PHE A 109 5.26 6.33 -6.64
CA PHE A 109 4.74 6.38 -5.27
C PHE A 109 4.90 5.03 -4.60
N LEU A 110 4.96 5.04 -3.28
CA LEU A 110 5.06 3.83 -2.48
C LEU A 110 3.80 3.69 -1.66
N PHE A 111 3.17 2.52 -1.75
CA PHE A 111 2.02 2.16 -0.94
C PHE A 111 2.48 1.07 0.03
N GLN A 112 2.37 1.35 1.32
CA GLN A 112 2.80 0.42 2.36
C GLN A 112 1.61 0.01 3.19
N TYR A 113 1.43 -1.30 3.38
CA TYR A 113 0.31 -1.84 4.14
C TYR A 113 0.80 -2.63 5.33
N ARG A 114 0.17 -2.41 6.47
CA ARG A 114 0.47 -3.12 7.69
C ARG A 114 -0.83 -3.68 8.26
N ASP A 115 -0.84 -4.97 8.52
CA ASP A 115 -2.00 -5.63 9.14
C ASP A 115 -2.05 -5.21 10.61
N ILE A 116 -3.10 -4.52 10.98
CA ILE A 116 -3.31 -4.05 12.36
C ILE A 116 -4.61 -4.63 12.93
N THR A 117 -5.05 -5.75 12.41
CA THR A 117 -6.37 -6.32 12.75
C THR A 117 -6.60 -6.41 14.25
N GLY A 118 -5.68 -7.01 15.00
CA GLY A 118 -5.84 -7.13 16.44
C GLY A 118 -5.84 -5.78 17.16
N ARG A 119 -4.94 -4.90 16.77
CA ARG A 119 -4.83 -3.57 17.39
C ARG A 119 -6.01 -2.68 17.05
N SER A 120 -6.48 -2.76 15.81
CA SER A 120 -7.60 -1.94 15.37
C SER A 120 -8.88 -2.30 16.09
N VAL A 121 -9.11 -3.58 16.34
CA VAL A 121 -10.30 -4.02 17.09
C VAL A 121 -10.30 -3.42 18.48
N VAL A 122 -9.18 -3.47 19.19
CA VAL A 122 -9.06 -2.87 20.52
C VAL A 122 -9.29 -1.37 20.46
N ARG A 123 -8.67 -0.71 19.51
CA ARG A 123 -8.78 0.75 19.38
C ARG A 123 -10.19 1.19 19.05
N LEU A 124 -10.89 0.47 18.19
CA LEU A 124 -12.25 0.79 17.83
C LEU A 124 -13.21 0.66 19.02
N LYS A 125 -12.93 -0.26 19.93
CA LYS A 125 -13.74 -0.41 21.13
C LYS A 125 -13.57 0.75 22.10
N LEU A 126 -12.43 1.41 22.05
CA LEU A 126 -12.15 2.54 22.94
C LEU A 126 -12.72 3.84 22.40
N GLU A 127 -13.05 3.89 21.15
CA GLU A 127 -13.68 5.05 20.53
C GLU A 127 -15.19 4.97 20.71
#